data_4b442e0db64ba48a97fc09cb95cff6b0
#
_entry.id   4b442e0db64ba48a97fc09cb95cff6b0
#
_cell.length_a   1.000
_cell.length_b   1.000
_cell.length_c   1.000
_cell.angle_alpha   90.00
_cell.angle_beta   90.00
_cell.angle_gamma   90.00
#
_symmetry.space_group_name_H-M   'P 1'
#
loop_
_entity.id
_entity.type
_entity.pdbx_description
1 polymer ?
#
loop_
_entity_poly.entity_id
_entity_poly.type
_entity_poly.pdbx_seq_one_letter_code
_entity_poly.pdbx_strand_id
1 'polypeptide(L)'
;ELSENEYILDVECSSGTYIRTLIDDIGKELGCGAVMTKLVRTSAAGFDLADSVTISQLQSLRDADKIDKLNSYVLSVEEILKPYPEIVVSDGQAQRFKNGGSLSLTKLKGCKENGFYRVKSALGEFIGLGEADISNDILRFRRVYNER
;
A
#
# COMPACT_ATOMS: atom_id res chain seq x y z
N GLU A 1 31.00 6.45 1.40
CA GLU A 1 31.88 7.01 0.36
C GLU A 1 32.33 5.88 -0.55
N LEU A 2 32.15 6.01 -1.87
CA LEU A 2 32.59 5.03 -2.87
C LEU A 2 33.91 5.45 -3.47
N SER A 3 34.11 6.77 -3.65
CA SER A 3 35.32 7.42 -4.12
C SER A 3 35.36 8.83 -3.54
N GLU A 4 36.38 9.61 -3.90
CA GLU A 4 36.59 10.97 -3.34
C GLU A 4 35.38 11.91 -3.47
N ASN A 5 34.47 11.65 -4.43
CA ASN A 5 33.29 12.48 -4.68
C ASN A 5 32.01 11.68 -4.91
N GLU A 6 31.97 10.40 -4.50
CA GLU A 6 30.80 9.55 -4.65
C GLU A 6 30.33 8.98 -3.31
N TYR A 7 29.04 9.12 -3.05
CA TYR A 7 28.42 8.71 -1.79
C TYR A 7 27.18 7.85 -2.07
N ILE A 8 26.93 6.88 -1.19
CA ILE A 8 25.64 6.19 -1.12
C ILE A 8 24.87 6.79 0.05
N LEU A 9 23.62 7.15 -0.21
CA LEU A 9 22.70 7.61 0.82
C LEU A 9 21.52 6.63 0.89
N ASP A 10 21.19 6.19 2.10
CA ASP A 10 19.93 5.52 2.38
C ASP A 10 18.93 6.59 2.84
N VAL A 11 17.79 6.65 2.16
CA VAL A 11 16.79 7.69 2.41
C VAL A 11 15.44 7.05 2.67
N GLU A 12 14.88 7.31 3.85
CA GLU A 12 13.49 7.03 4.16
C GLU A 12 12.68 8.32 4.06
N CYS A 13 11.62 8.31 3.27
CA CYS A 13 10.81 9.48 3.01
C CYS A 13 9.35 9.13 2.72
N SER A 14 8.45 10.09 2.91
CA SER A 14 7.04 9.97 2.55
C SER A 14 6.83 9.98 1.04
N SER A 15 5.62 9.59 0.61
CA SER A 15 5.21 9.72 -0.79
C SER A 15 5.25 11.19 -1.24
N GLY A 16 5.65 11.42 -2.49
CA GLY A 16 5.78 12.76 -3.07
C GLY A 16 7.18 13.37 -2.96
N THR A 17 8.11 12.79 -2.19
CA THR A 17 9.49 13.24 -2.12
C THR A 17 10.25 12.85 -3.40
N TYR A 18 10.79 13.84 -4.09
CA TYR A 18 11.62 13.64 -5.27
C TYR A 18 13.09 13.54 -4.88
N ILE A 19 13.65 12.34 -4.93
CA ILE A 19 15.04 12.10 -4.49
C ILE A 19 16.05 12.91 -5.32
N ARG A 20 15.79 13.16 -6.60
CA ARG A 20 16.65 14.04 -7.43
C ARG A 20 16.71 15.47 -6.87
N THR A 21 15.58 16.01 -6.42
CA THR A 21 15.52 17.33 -5.80
C THR A 21 16.27 17.34 -4.48
N LEU A 22 16.07 16.32 -3.65
CA LEU A 22 16.80 16.18 -2.39
C LEU A 22 18.33 16.19 -2.60
N ILE A 23 18.84 15.46 -3.59
CA ILE A 23 20.27 15.43 -3.89
C ILE A 23 20.78 16.80 -4.39
N ASP A 24 20.02 17.47 -5.24
CA ASP A 24 20.34 18.82 -5.73
C ASP A 24 20.39 19.83 -4.56
N ASP A 25 19.42 19.77 -3.64
CA ASP A 25 19.37 20.63 -2.48
C ASP A 25 20.55 20.36 -1.51
N ILE A 26 20.89 19.10 -1.26
CA ILE A 26 22.11 18.75 -0.48
C ILE A 26 23.36 19.34 -1.13
N GLY A 27 23.49 19.21 -2.46
CA GLY A 27 24.65 19.75 -3.16
C GLY A 27 24.76 21.27 -3.10
N LYS A 28 23.63 21.98 -3.12
CA LYS A 28 23.57 23.43 -2.94
C LYS A 28 23.98 23.83 -1.52
N GLU A 29 23.47 23.17 -0.50
CA GLU A 29 23.84 23.44 0.90
C GLU A 29 25.33 23.20 1.17
N LEU A 30 25.91 22.19 0.53
CA LEU A 30 27.35 21.92 0.62
C LEU A 30 28.22 22.89 -0.23
N GLY A 31 27.60 23.69 -1.10
CA GLY A 31 28.28 24.64 -1.98
C GLY A 31 29.07 24.04 -3.13
N CYS A 32 28.96 22.72 -3.36
CA CYS A 32 29.69 22.02 -4.42
C CYS A 32 28.77 21.48 -5.54
N GLY A 33 27.45 21.56 -5.37
CA GLY A 33 26.51 20.88 -6.25
C GLY A 33 26.53 19.36 -6.06
N ALA A 34 25.46 18.68 -6.48
CA ALA A 34 25.40 17.22 -6.50
C ALA A 34 24.48 16.73 -7.62
N VAL A 35 24.73 15.51 -8.10
CA VAL A 35 23.93 14.84 -9.10
C VAL A 35 23.67 13.39 -8.71
N MET A 36 22.43 12.94 -8.89
CA MET A 36 22.07 11.55 -8.66
C MET A 36 22.48 10.69 -9.85
N THR A 37 23.43 9.78 -9.66
CA THR A 37 23.92 8.85 -10.69
C THR A 37 23.12 7.55 -10.74
N LYS A 38 22.59 7.10 -9.58
CA LYS A 38 21.81 5.86 -9.46
C LYS A 38 20.75 5.99 -8.38
N LEU A 39 19.62 5.35 -8.60
CA LEU A 39 18.56 5.20 -7.60
C LEU A 39 18.07 3.76 -7.57
N VAL A 40 18.01 3.18 -6.38
CA VAL A 40 17.40 1.88 -6.14
C VAL A 40 16.34 2.07 -5.05
N ARG A 41 15.10 1.69 -5.34
CA ARG A 41 14.06 1.65 -4.33
C ARG A 41 14.11 0.29 -3.65
N THR A 42 14.46 0.27 -2.38
CA THR A 42 14.60 -0.96 -1.59
C THR A 42 13.29 -1.41 -0.97
N SER A 43 12.39 -0.45 -0.63
CA SER A 43 11.05 -0.77 -0.16
C SER A 43 10.03 0.28 -0.61
N ALA A 44 8.76 -0.10 -0.69
CA ALA A 44 7.63 0.81 -0.95
C ALA A 44 6.32 0.17 -0.51
N ALA A 45 5.47 0.93 0.20
CA ALA A 45 4.13 0.53 0.60
C ALA A 45 4.06 -0.83 1.33
N GLY A 46 5.09 -1.15 2.14
CA GLY A 46 5.19 -2.40 2.90
C GLY A 46 5.73 -3.59 2.11
N PHE A 47 6.23 -3.37 0.90
CA PHE A 47 6.89 -4.39 0.07
C PHE A 47 8.38 -4.11 -0.04
N ASP A 48 9.19 -5.15 0.07
CA ASP A 48 10.63 -5.09 -0.06
C ASP A 48 11.09 -5.52 -1.45
N LEU A 49 12.23 -4.97 -1.89
CA LEU A 49 12.84 -5.34 -3.17
C LEU A 49 13.19 -6.85 -3.21
N ALA A 50 13.53 -7.43 -2.05
CA ALA A 50 13.86 -8.85 -1.94
C ALA A 50 12.68 -9.77 -2.31
N ASP A 51 11.43 -9.32 -2.13
CA ASP A 51 10.21 -10.06 -2.46
C ASP A 51 9.75 -9.82 -3.91
N SER A 52 10.46 -8.97 -4.63
CA SER A 52 10.11 -8.60 -5.99
C SER A 52 10.58 -9.63 -7.01
N VAL A 53 9.83 -9.78 -8.08
CA VAL A 53 10.18 -10.62 -9.22
C VAL A 53 10.49 -9.78 -10.44
N THR A 54 11.42 -10.22 -11.27
CA THR A 54 11.76 -9.53 -12.51
C THR A 54 10.81 -9.92 -13.64
N ILE A 55 10.65 -9.01 -14.61
CA ILE A 55 9.87 -9.30 -15.82
C ILE A 55 10.42 -10.54 -16.54
N SER A 56 11.73 -10.72 -16.60
CA SER A 56 12.35 -11.89 -17.24
C SER A 56 11.99 -13.20 -16.54
N GLN A 57 11.90 -13.20 -15.21
CA GLN A 57 11.44 -14.37 -14.44
C GLN A 57 9.98 -14.72 -14.77
N LEU A 58 9.10 -13.70 -14.83
CA LEU A 58 7.69 -13.90 -15.20
C LEU A 58 7.55 -14.41 -16.64
N GLN A 59 8.33 -13.85 -17.58
CA GLN A 59 8.36 -14.32 -18.96
C GLN A 59 8.81 -15.78 -19.06
N SER A 60 9.88 -16.15 -18.36
CA SER A 60 10.37 -17.53 -18.35
C SER A 60 9.34 -18.53 -17.79
N LEU A 61 8.56 -18.12 -16.79
CA LEU A 61 7.48 -18.96 -16.24
C LEU A 61 6.33 -19.13 -17.23
N ARG A 62 5.95 -18.03 -17.92
CA ARG A 62 4.93 -18.08 -18.98
C ARG A 62 5.36 -18.98 -20.12
N ASP A 63 6.58 -18.83 -20.62
CA ASP A 63 7.12 -19.58 -21.77
C ASP A 63 7.31 -21.07 -21.44
N ALA A 64 7.49 -21.39 -20.13
CA ALA A 64 7.52 -22.76 -19.61
C ALA A 64 6.13 -23.31 -19.24
N ASP A 65 5.04 -22.61 -19.57
CA ASP A 65 3.64 -22.95 -19.24
C ASP A 65 3.39 -23.21 -17.73
N LYS A 66 4.15 -22.55 -16.86
CA LYS A 66 4.03 -22.65 -15.39
C LYS A 66 3.04 -21.62 -14.85
N ILE A 67 1.80 -21.67 -15.33
CA ILE A 67 0.76 -20.67 -15.04
C ILE A 67 0.44 -20.61 -13.54
N ASP A 68 0.34 -21.74 -12.85
CA ASP A 68 0.06 -21.78 -11.39
C ASP A 68 1.13 -21.01 -10.60
N LYS A 69 2.40 -21.20 -10.96
CA LYS A 69 3.50 -20.48 -10.32
C LYS A 69 3.49 -18.99 -10.66
N LEU A 70 3.10 -18.65 -11.88
CA LEU A 70 2.95 -17.25 -12.28
C LEU A 70 1.81 -16.59 -11.49
N ASN A 71 0.68 -17.25 -11.33
CA ASN A 71 -0.46 -16.76 -10.54
C ASN A 71 -0.10 -16.61 -9.05
N SER A 72 0.82 -17.41 -8.50
CA SER A 72 1.24 -17.28 -7.10
C SER A 72 1.98 -15.97 -6.77
N TYR A 73 2.44 -15.23 -7.77
CA TYR A 73 3.01 -13.89 -7.58
C TYR A 73 1.95 -12.77 -7.59
N VAL A 74 0.69 -13.10 -7.90
CA VAL A 74 -0.40 -12.12 -7.86
C VAL A 74 -0.94 -12.04 -6.44
N LEU A 75 -0.74 -10.90 -5.80
CA LEU A 75 -1.28 -10.64 -4.48
C LEU A 75 -2.70 -10.07 -4.59
N SER A 76 -3.60 -10.53 -3.73
CA SER A 76 -4.93 -9.92 -3.65
C SER A 76 -4.86 -8.53 -3.00
N VAL A 77 -5.81 -7.67 -3.32
CA VAL A 77 -5.92 -6.35 -2.68
C VAL A 77 -6.10 -6.49 -1.16
N GLU A 78 -6.85 -7.49 -0.72
CA GLU A 78 -7.03 -7.78 0.70
C GLU A 78 -5.70 -8.12 1.39
N GLU A 79 -4.85 -8.88 0.71
CA GLU A 79 -3.54 -9.27 1.23
C GLU A 79 -2.62 -8.08 1.44
N ILE A 80 -2.61 -7.15 0.48
CA ILE A 80 -1.86 -5.89 0.57
C ILE A 80 -2.33 -5.03 1.75
N LEU A 81 -3.62 -5.11 2.10
CA LEU A 81 -4.23 -4.33 3.16
C LEU A 81 -4.23 -5.03 4.54
N LYS A 82 -3.62 -6.21 4.67
CA LYS A 82 -3.50 -6.95 5.95
C LYS A 82 -2.96 -6.12 7.14
N PRO A 83 -2.06 -5.14 6.96
CA PRO A 83 -1.62 -4.31 8.08
C PRO A 83 -2.74 -3.48 8.72
N TYR A 84 -3.84 -3.22 8.02
CA TYR A 84 -5.00 -2.54 8.59
C TYR A 84 -5.90 -3.50 9.36
N PRO A 85 -6.43 -3.10 10.54
CA PRO A 85 -7.36 -3.92 11.31
C PRO A 85 -8.64 -4.20 10.52
N GLU A 86 -9.35 -5.25 10.93
CA GLU A 86 -10.55 -5.75 10.27
C GLU A 86 -11.81 -5.34 11.01
N ILE A 87 -12.86 -5.01 10.27
CA ILE A 87 -14.22 -4.82 10.75
C ILE A 87 -15.16 -5.71 9.94
N VAL A 88 -15.95 -6.51 10.65
CA VAL A 88 -17.01 -7.31 10.03
C VAL A 88 -18.33 -6.58 10.13
N VAL A 89 -19.05 -6.48 9.00
CA VAL A 89 -20.33 -5.79 8.87
C VAL A 89 -21.44 -6.75 8.51
N SER A 90 -22.68 -6.42 8.87
CA SER A 90 -23.86 -7.16 8.45
C SER A 90 -24.16 -6.94 6.95
N ASP A 91 -24.98 -7.80 6.35
CA ASP A 91 -25.32 -7.72 4.91
C ASP A 91 -25.91 -6.36 4.52
N GLY A 92 -26.81 -5.80 5.34
CA GLY A 92 -27.38 -4.47 5.09
C GLY A 92 -26.33 -3.35 5.18
N GLN A 93 -25.38 -3.46 6.11
CA GLN A 93 -24.25 -2.53 6.22
C GLN A 93 -23.28 -2.71 5.04
N ALA A 94 -23.00 -3.95 4.64
CA ALA A 94 -22.17 -4.26 3.48
C ALA A 94 -22.74 -3.63 2.21
N GLN A 95 -24.02 -3.81 1.95
CA GLN A 95 -24.70 -3.22 0.80
C GLN A 95 -24.64 -1.69 0.82
N ARG A 96 -24.89 -1.08 1.99
CA ARG A 96 -24.77 0.38 2.16
C ARG A 96 -23.35 0.86 1.87
N PHE A 97 -22.34 0.15 2.41
CA PHE A 97 -20.92 0.50 2.20
C PHE A 97 -20.51 0.34 0.73
N LYS A 98 -20.92 -0.73 0.06
CA LYS A 98 -20.68 -0.97 -1.38
C LYS A 98 -21.25 0.16 -2.25
N ASN A 99 -22.36 0.77 -1.82
CA ASN A 99 -23.00 1.91 -2.49
C ASN A 99 -22.39 3.27 -2.08
N GLY A 100 -21.26 3.30 -1.37
CA GLY A 100 -20.59 4.52 -0.94
C GLY A 100 -21.18 5.17 0.32
N GLY A 101 -22.13 4.51 0.99
CA GLY A 101 -22.73 5.01 2.23
C GLY A 101 -21.82 4.78 3.44
N SER A 102 -21.78 5.75 4.34
CA SER A 102 -21.07 5.64 5.61
C SER A 102 -21.85 4.79 6.63
N LEU A 103 -21.10 4.18 7.58
CA LEU A 103 -21.67 3.37 8.65
C LEU A 103 -21.45 4.05 10.00
N SER A 104 -22.37 3.87 10.97
CA SER A 104 -22.19 4.32 12.35
C SER A 104 -21.29 3.34 13.09
N LEU A 105 -20.24 3.83 13.74
CA LEU A 105 -19.28 3.03 14.49
C LEU A 105 -19.89 2.37 15.74
N THR A 106 -20.88 3.03 16.37
CA THR A 106 -21.62 2.46 17.52
C THR A 106 -22.32 1.15 17.17
N LYS A 107 -22.62 0.92 15.89
CA LYS A 107 -23.23 -0.32 15.37
C LYS A 107 -22.19 -1.34 14.88
N LEU A 108 -20.91 -1.05 15.01
CA LEU A 108 -19.80 -1.90 14.56
C LEU A 108 -19.00 -2.38 15.77
N LYS A 109 -18.59 -3.66 15.74
CA LYS A 109 -17.69 -4.20 16.76
C LYS A 109 -16.25 -4.10 16.27
N GLY A 110 -15.33 -3.69 17.16
CA GLY A 110 -13.91 -3.75 16.87
C GLY A 110 -13.28 -2.44 16.40
N CYS A 111 -14.05 -1.39 16.10
CA CYS A 111 -13.50 -0.08 15.79
C CYS A 111 -13.27 0.72 17.09
N LYS A 112 -12.02 0.94 17.47
CA LYS A 112 -11.65 1.59 18.74
C LYS A 112 -10.88 2.90 18.55
N GLU A 113 -10.29 3.10 17.39
CA GLU A 113 -9.38 4.21 17.10
C GLU A 113 -9.68 4.81 15.72
N ASN A 114 -9.26 6.05 15.53
CA ASN A 114 -9.27 6.66 14.20
C ASN A 114 -8.27 5.95 13.28
N GLY A 115 -8.62 5.76 12.03
CA GLY A 115 -7.73 5.15 11.07
C GLY A 115 -8.44 4.31 10.03
N PHE A 116 -7.65 3.58 9.26
CA PHE A 116 -8.14 2.73 8.19
C PHE A 116 -8.44 1.32 8.70
N TYR A 117 -9.54 0.76 8.17
CA TYR A 117 -10.02 -0.57 8.51
C TYR A 117 -10.41 -1.33 7.24
N ARG A 118 -10.02 -2.60 7.17
CA ARG A 118 -10.54 -3.53 6.16
C ARG A 118 -11.98 -3.89 6.52
N VAL A 119 -12.89 -3.67 5.60
CA VAL A 119 -14.31 -3.98 5.78
C VAL A 119 -14.62 -5.31 5.11
N LYS A 120 -15.17 -6.25 5.89
CA LYS A 120 -15.57 -7.59 5.42
C LYS A 120 -17.05 -7.84 5.72
N SER A 121 -17.69 -8.63 4.87
CA SER A 121 -19.04 -9.14 5.13
C SER A 121 -19.04 -10.19 6.23
N ALA A 122 -20.21 -10.53 6.73
CA ALA A 122 -20.38 -11.64 7.68
C ALA A 122 -19.93 -13.00 7.11
N LEU A 123 -19.89 -13.15 5.79
CA LEU A 123 -19.40 -14.34 5.09
C LEU A 123 -17.89 -14.32 4.85
N GLY A 124 -17.17 -13.27 5.31
CA GLY A 124 -15.73 -13.13 5.15
C GLY A 124 -15.28 -12.50 3.81
N GLU A 125 -16.20 -12.04 2.97
CA GLU A 125 -15.88 -11.37 1.71
C GLU A 125 -15.25 -10.00 2.01
N PHE A 126 -14.11 -9.69 1.38
CA PHE A 126 -13.50 -8.37 1.46
C PHE A 126 -14.30 -7.36 0.61
N ILE A 127 -14.79 -6.31 1.25
CA ILE A 127 -15.66 -5.30 0.61
C ILE A 127 -14.87 -4.05 0.23
N GLY A 128 -13.88 -3.69 1.03
CA GLY A 128 -13.09 -2.48 0.78
C GLY A 128 -12.41 -1.91 2.01
N LEU A 129 -11.94 -0.68 1.86
CA LEU A 129 -11.27 0.10 2.89
C LEU A 129 -12.17 1.22 3.39
N GLY A 130 -12.39 1.27 4.71
CA GLY A 130 -13.07 2.34 5.41
C GLY A 130 -12.13 3.15 6.27
N GLU A 131 -12.47 4.39 6.54
CA GLU A 131 -11.78 5.26 7.48
C GLU A 131 -12.71 5.62 8.64
N ALA A 132 -12.29 5.28 9.83
CA ALA A 132 -13.01 5.55 11.06
C ALA A 132 -12.70 6.95 11.59
N ASP A 133 -13.75 7.66 11.95
CA ASP A 133 -13.74 8.94 12.65
C ASP A 133 -14.58 8.76 13.92
N ILE A 134 -13.89 8.49 15.03
CA ILE A 134 -14.53 8.18 16.33
C ILE A 134 -15.33 9.38 16.83
N SER A 135 -14.79 10.59 16.64
CA SER A 135 -15.41 11.83 17.13
C SER A 135 -16.78 12.07 16.50
N ASN A 136 -16.97 11.63 15.27
CA ASN A 136 -18.21 11.78 14.52
C ASN A 136 -19.04 10.49 14.45
N ASP A 137 -18.65 9.41 15.14
CA ASP A 137 -19.32 8.11 15.11
C ASP A 137 -19.49 7.56 13.68
N ILE A 138 -18.50 7.70 12.82
CA ILE A 138 -18.65 7.37 11.40
C ILE A 138 -17.48 6.54 10.86
N LEU A 139 -17.81 5.48 10.10
CA LEU A 139 -16.90 4.80 9.19
C LEU A 139 -17.24 5.26 7.77
N ARG A 140 -16.35 6.05 7.18
CA ARG A 140 -16.49 6.51 5.79
C ARG A 140 -15.84 5.50 4.86
N PHE A 141 -16.48 5.20 3.72
CA PHE A 141 -15.81 4.46 2.67
C PHE A 141 -14.65 5.27 2.08
N ARG A 142 -13.55 4.61 1.77
CA ARG A 142 -12.42 5.20 1.03
C ARG A 142 -12.24 4.54 -0.33
N ARG A 143 -12.37 3.22 -0.35
CA ARG A 143 -12.34 2.41 -1.58
C ARG A 143 -13.26 1.22 -1.42
N VAL A 144 -14.11 0.98 -2.39
CA VAL A 144 -14.91 -0.24 -2.52
C VAL A 144 -14.18 -1.17 -3.48
N TYR A 145 -14.09 -2.43 -3.11
CA TYR A 145 -13.56 -3.49 -3.96
C TYR A 145 -14.73 -4.26 -4.56
N ASN A 146 -14.82 -4.26 -5.88
CA ASN A 146 -15.76 -5.08 -6.61
C ASN A 146 -14.93 -6.09 -7.43
N GLU A 147 -15.02 -7.37 -7.11
CA GLU A 147 -14.56 -8.40 -8.03
C GLU A 147 -15.39 -8.29 -9.33
N ARG A 148 -14.69 -8.12 -10.45
CA ARG A 148 -15.30 -8.17 -11.78
C ARG A 148 -15.22 -9.56 -12.32
#